data_1fd3a1ae98272ab07472f90f72772a08
#
_entry.id   1fd3a1ae98272ab07472f90f72772a08
#
_cell.length_a   1.000
_cell.length_b   1.000
_cell.length_c   1.000
_cell.angle_alpha   90.00
_cell.angle_beta   90.00
_cell.angle_gamma   90.00
#
_symmetry.space_group_name_H-M   'P 1'
#
loop_
_entity.id
_entity.type
_entity.pdbx_description
1 polymer ?
#
loop_
_entity_poly.entity_id
_entity_poly.type
_entity_poly.pdbx_seq_one_letter_code
_entity_poly.pdbx_strand_id
1 'polypeptide(L)'
;MAELLLSDVRKSYGAVEVIKGVDLDIRSGEFIVFVGPSGCGKSTLLRLIAGLEDITGGTLKIDGKVVNDLPPSQRGIAMVFQSYALYPHMKVYDNMAFGLRLSGGGKEEVDRRVREAAEILQITPYLDRLPKQLSGGQRQRVAIGRAIVRDPRVFLFDEPLSNLDAALRVATRIEINKLHERMHDTTMIYVTHD
;
A
#
# COMPACT_ATOMS: atom_id res chain seq x y z
N MET A 1 -5.46 -9.69 -11.15
CA MET A 1 -6.71 -9.03 -10.73
C MET A 1 -7.09 -9.59 -9.37
N ALA A 2 -7.60 -8.77 -8.44
CA ALA A 2 -8.03 -9.27 -7.13
C ALA A 2 -9.33 -8.60 -6.69
N GLU A 3 -10.34 -9.41 -6.36
CA GLU A 3 -11.55 -8.98 -5.67
C GLU A 3 -11.37 -9.13 -4.16
N LEU A 4 -12.00 -8.26 -3.37
CA LEU A 4 -12.02 -8.39 -1.93
C LEU A 4 -13.48 -8.44 -1.45
N LEU A 5 -13.77 -9.42 -0.60
CA LEU A 5 -15.07 -9.56 0.04
C LEU A 5 -14.88 -9.57 1.56
N LEU A 6 -15.44 -8.57 2.22
CA LEU A 6 -15.55 -8.48 3.67
C LEU A 6 -16.98 -8.87 4.06
N SER A 7 -17.14 -9.80 4.98
CA SER A 7 -18.44 -10.24 5.49
C SER A 7 -18.44 -10.16 7.01
N ASP A 8 -19.23 -9.24 7.55
CA ASP A 8 -19.36 -8.95 8.99
C ASP A 8 -17.99 -8.80 9.71
N VAL A 9 -17.03 -8.16 9.04
CA VAL A 9 -15.66 -8.02 9.58
C VAL A 9 -15.67 -7.15 10.83
N ARG A 10 -15.11 -7.69 11.94
CA ARG A 10 -15.09 -7.07 13.26
C ARG A 10 -13.67 -7.00 13.82
N LYS A 11 -13.40 -5.96 14.59
CA LYS A 11 -12.16 -5.83 15.37
C LYS A 11 -12.45 -5.23 16.73
N SER A 12 -12.04 -5.96 17.76
CA SER A 12 -12.06 -5.49 19.15
C SER A 12 -10.64 -5.50 19.73
N TYR A 13 -10.35 -4.51 20.55
CA TYR A 13 -9.17 -4.43 21.42
C TYR A 13 -9.66 -4.52 22.88
N GLY A 14 -9.57 -5.69 23.47
CA GLY A 14 -10.20 -5.97 24.76
C GLY A 14 -11.71 -5.73 24.70
N ALA A 15 -12.23 -4.83 25.54
CA ALA A 15 -13.65 -4.50 25.58
C ALA A 15 -14.10 -3.44 24.55
N VAL A 16 -13.17 -2.84 23.79
CA VAL A 16 -13.48 -1.78 22.83
C VAL A 16 -13.60 -2.35 21.42
N GLU A 17 -14.82 -2.33 20.87
CA GLU A 17 -15.07 -2.71 19.48
C GLU A 17 -14.83 -1.50 18.56
N VAL A 18 -13.78 -1.58 17.71
CA VAL A 18 -13.37 -0.52 16.79
C VAL A 18 -14.01 -0.69 15.42
N ILE A 19 -14.08 -1.92 14.92
CA ILE A 19 -14.78 -2.28 13.66
C ILE A 19 -15.99 -3.13 14.05
N LYS A 20 -17.18 -2.65 13.68
CA LYS A 20 -18.47 -3.13 14.21
C LYS A 20 -19.30 -3.93 13.19
N GLY A 21 -18.63 -4.78 12.42
CA GLY A 21 -19.30 -5.54 11.36
C GLY A 21 -19.35 -4.75 10.05
N VAL A 22 -18.30 -4.88 9.24
CA VAL A 22 -18.19 -4.24 7.93
C VAL A 22 -18.44 -5.28 6.86
N ASP A 23 -19.43 -4.99 6.00
CA ASP A 23 -19.71 -5.71 4.76
C ASP A 23 -19.25 -4.84 3.59
N LEU A 24 -18.39 -5.36 2.74
CA LEU A 24 -17.83 -4.63 1.60
C LEU A 24 -17.45 -5.60 0.49
N ASP A 25 -17.93 -5.32 -0.70
CA ASP A 25 -17.59 -6.04 -1.93
C ASP A 25 -16.81 -5.10 -2.86
N ILE A 26 -15.55 -5.40 -3.10
CA ILE A 26 -14.65 -4.63 -3.96
C ILE A 26 -14.29 -5.49 -5.15
N ARG A 27 -14.68 -5.01 -6.33
CA ARG A 27 -14.37 -5.69 -7.58
C ARG A 27 -12.90 -5.53 -7.96
N SER A 28 -12.42 -6.44 -8.74
CA SER A 28 -11.07 -6.36 -9.28
C SER A 28 -10.85 -5.07 -10.08
N GLY A 29 -9.71 -4.38 -9.81
CA GLY A 29 -9.32 -3.15 -10.48
C GLY A 29 -10.06 -1.89 -9.97
N GLU A 30 -10.94 -1.98 -8.98
CA GLU A 30 -11.57 -0.80 -8.39
C GLU A 30 -10.59 0.05 -7.57
N PHE A 31 -10.81 1.37 -7.60
CA PHE A 31 -10.16 2.34 -6.72
C PHE A 31 -11.15 2.78 -5.63
N ILE A 32 -10.99 2.28 -4.42
CA ILE A 32 -11.86 2.53 -3.28
C ILE A 32 -11.22 3.56 -2.34
N VAL A 33 -12.01 4.51 -1.88
CA VAL A 33 -11.56 5.53 -0.93
C VAL A 33 -12.33 5.41 0.39
N PHE A 34 -11.62 5.19 1.49
CA PHE A 34 -12.19 5.28 2.83
C PHE A 34 -12.02 6.70 3.37
N VAL A 35 -13.13 7.42 3.49
CA VAL A 35 -13.18 8.79 3.99
C VAL A 35 -13.90 8.83 5.34
N GLY A 36 -13.43 9.66 6.25
CA GLY A 36 -14.07 9.87 7.56
C GLY A 36 -13.14 10.53 8.57
N PRO A 37 -13.66 10.93 9.73
CA PRO A 37 -12.89 11.60 10.77
C PRO A 37 -11.76 10.72 11.31
N SER A 38 -10.75 11.36 11.93
CA SER A 38 -9.67 10.62 12.60
C SER A 38 -10.24 9.74 13.71
N GLY A 39 -9.71 8.54 13.86
CA GLY A 39 -10.12 7.59 14.91
C GLY A 39 -11.36 6.75 14.60
N CYS A 40 -12.03 6.90 13.44
CA CYS A 40 -13.21 6.10 13.09
C CYS A 40 -12.91 4.68 12.58
N GLY A 41 -11.65 4.23 12.61
CA GLY A 41 -11.27 2.85 12.29
C GLY A 41 -10.76 2.61 10.86
N LYS A 42 -10.62 3.62 9.98
CA LYS A 42 -10.16 3.45 8.58
C LYS A 42 -8.82 2.74 8.46
N SER A 43 -7.80 3.25 9.15
CA SER A 43 -6.46 2.63 9.15
C SER A 43 -6.47 1.25 9.81
N THR A 44 -7.34 1.03 10.81
CA THR A 44 -7.53 -0.30 11.41
C THR A 44 -8.09 -1.27 10.37
N LEU A 45 -9.16 -0.90 9.65
CA LEU A 45 -9.72 -1.73 8.58
C LEU A 45 -8.69 -2.02 7.48
N LEU A 46 -7.89 -1.01 7.09
CA LEU A 46 -6.82 -1.20 6.12
C LEU A 46 -5.76 -2.20 6.61
N ARG A 47 -5.39 -2.14 7.89
CA ARG A 47 -4.44 -3.08 8.51
C ARG A 47 -4.99 -4.49 8.65
N LEU A 48 -6.29 -4.65 8.91
CA LEU A 48 -6.96 -5.96 8.87
C LEU A 48 -6.86 -6.57 7.46
N ILE A 49 -7.12 -5.79 6.41
CA ILE A 49 -6.99 -6.22 5.01
C ILE A 49 -5.53 -6.61 4.73
N ALA A 50 -4.58 -5.81 5.18
CA ALA A 50 -3.15 -6.09 5.00
C ALA A 50 -2.65 -7.32 5.79
N GLY A 51 -3.38 -7.79 6.81
CA GLY A 51 -2.94 -8.85 7.73
C GLY A 51 -1.91 -8.38 8.76
N LEU A 52 -1.87 -7.08 9.02
CA LEU A 52 -1.03 -6.47 10.06
C LEU A 52 -1.74 -6.45 11.42
N GLU A 53 -3.04 -6.71 11.41
CA GLU A 53 -3.91 -6.85 12.57
C GLU A 53 -4.81 -8.07 12.36
N ASP A 54 -5.14 -8.77 13.44
CA ASP A 54 -6.02 -9.93 13.40
C ASP A 54 -7.49 -9.49 13.42
N ILE A 55 -8.31 -10.13 12.60
CA ILE A 55 -9.78 -10.01 12.60
C ILE A 55 -10.31 -10.75 13.81
N THR A 56 -11.21 -10.11 14.60
CA THR A 56 -11.82 -10.75 15.78
C THR A 56 -13.17 -11.37 15.49
N GLY A 57 -13.78 -11.10 14.34
CA GLY A 57 -15.02 -11.70 13.87
C GLY A 57 -15.24 -11.43 12.39
N GLY A 58 -16.09 -12.21 11.76
CA GLY A 58 -16.36 -12.13 10.33
C GLY A 58 -15.29 -12.77 9.44
N THR A 59 -15.37 -12.51 8.15
CA THR A 59 -14.53 -13.17 7.14
C THR A 59 -14.03 -12.16 6.12
N LEU A 60 -12.73 -12.22 5.82
CA LEU A 60 -12.11 -11.51 4.69
C LEU A 60 -11.68 -12.55 3.64
N LYS A 61 -12.11 -12.32 2.39
CA LYS A 61 -11.65 -13.10 1.24
C LYS A 61 -10.92 -12.19 0.26
N ILE A 62 -9.88 -12.75 -0.38
CA ILE A 62 -9.19 -12.17 -1.53
C ILE A 62 -9.21 -13.23 -2.61
N ASP A 63 -9.77 -12.92 -3.79
CA ASP A 63 -9.99 -13.85 -4.90
C ASP A 63 -10.73 -15.12 -4.44
N GLY A 64 -11.80 -14.96 -3.69
CA GLY A 64 -12.61 -16.05 -3.14
C GLY A 64 -11.94 -16.86 -2.02
N LYS A 65 -10.66 -16.66 -1.74
CA LYS A 65 -9.91 -17.37 -0.69
C LYS A 65 -9.97 -16.63 0.64
N VAL A 66 -10.37 -17.31 1.71
CA VAL A 66 -10.31 -16.77 3.07
C VAL A 66 -8.86 -16.51 3.48
N VAL A 67 -8.57 -15.28 3.95
CA VAL A 67 -7.21 -14.84 4.27
C VAL A 67 -7.06 -14.38 5.74
N ASN A 68 -8.07 -14.62 6.59
CA ASN A 68 -8.05 -14.19 7.99
C ASN A 68 -6.72 -14.54 8.68
N ASP A 69 -6.30 -15.80 8.57
CA ASP A 69 -5.11 -16.34 9.24
C ASP A 69 -3.83 -16.28 8.39
N LEU A 70 -3.91 -15.71 7.19
CA LEU A 70 -2.72 -15.59 6.33
C LEU A 70 -1.88 -14.38 6.73
N PRO A 71 -0.56 -14.54 6.87
CA PRO A 71 0.34 -13.43 7.12
C PRO A 71 0.38 -12.46 5.92
N PRO A 72 0.77 -11.17 6.10
CA PRO A 72 0.82 -10.16 5.03
C PRO A 72 1.55 -10.61 3.77
N SER A 73 2.64 -11.36 3.93
CA SER A 73 3.47 -11.85 2.82
C SER A 73 2.77 -12.81 1.87
N GLN A 74 1.67 -13.45 2.31
CA GLN A 74 0.92 -14.44 1.54
C GLN A 74 -0.39 -13.90 0.96
N ARG A 75 -0.74 -12.62 1.23
CA ARG A 75 -1.98 -12.01 0.75
C ARG A 75 -1.87 -11.36 -0.63
N GLY A 76 -0.68 -11.26 -1.20
CA GLY A 76 -0.45 -10.60 -2.50
C GLY A 76 -0.70 -9.09 -2.47
N ILE A 77 -0.50 -8.46 -1.32
CA ILE A 77 -0.77 -7.06 -1.03
C ILE A 77 0.54 -6.28 -0.92
N ALA A 78 0.52 -5.03 -1.37
CA ALA A 78 1.52 -4.03 -1.01
C ALA A 78 0.86 -2.85 -0.27
N MET A 79 1.57 -2.25 0.66
CA MET A 79 1.08 -1.14 1.48
C MET A 79 2.08 0.00 1.54
N VAL A 80 1.58 1.21 1.34
CA VAL A 80 2.30 2.47 1.58
C VAL A 80 1.80 3.07 2.89
N PHE A 81 2.72 3.24 3.84
CA PHE A 81 2.43 3.78 5.16
C PHE A 81 2.53 5.30 5.19
N GLN A 82 1.82 5.93 6.10
CA GLN A 82 1.87 7.36 6.37
C GLN A 82 3.30 7.88 6.61
N SER A 83 4.15 7.11 7.29
CA SER A 83 5.54 7.45 7.59
C SER A 83 6.54 7.08 6.50
N TYR A 84 6.06 6.63 5.30
CA TYR A 84 6.85 6.08 4.20
C TYR A 84 7.61 4.79 4.55
N ALA A 85 7.99 4.57 5.80
CA ALA A 85 8.70 3.39 6.33
C ALA A 85 9.94 2.99 5.50
N LEU A 86 10.71 3.98 4.98
CA LEU A 86 11.93 3.72 4.24
C LEU A 86 13.07 3.29 5.18
N TYR A 87 13.91 2.39 4.72
CA TYR A 87 15.14 2.01 5.41
C TYR A 87 16.18 3.13 5.28
N PRO A 88 16.51 3.87 6.36
CA PRO A 88 17.29 5.11 6.25
C PRO A 88 18.75 4.90 5.85
N HIS A 89 19.29 3.70 6.08
CA HIS A 89 20.65 3.29 5.78
C HIS A 89 20.81 2.70 4.37
N MET A 90 19.71 2.45 3.67
CA MET A 90 19.71 1.89 2.32
C MET A 90 19.52 2.99 1.28
N LYS A 91 20.21 2.90 0.14
CA LYS A 91 19.94 3.73 -1.04
C LYS A 91 18.51 3.53 -1.54
N VAL A 92 18.03 4.46 -2.37
CA VAL A 92 16.71 4.35 -3.02
C VAL A 92 16.57 3.03 -3.77
N TYR A 93 17.57 2.70 -4.59
CA TYR A 93 17.59 1.42 -5.32
C TYR A 93 17.40 0.23 -4.38
N ASP A 94 18.17 0.17 -3.28
CA ASP A 94 18.12 -0.95 -2.34
C ASP A 94 16.81 -0.99 -1.54
N ASN A 95 16.24 0.18 -1.21
CA ASN A 95 14.90 0.25 -0.62
C ASN A 95 13.86 -0.40 -1.53
N MET A 96 13.89 -0.12 -2.85
CA MET A 96 12.95 -0.68 -3.82
C MET A 96 13.21 -2.18 -4.06
N ALA A 97 14.49 -2.57 -4.18
CA ALA A 97 14.90 -3.95 -4.46
C ALA A 97 14.68 -4.91 -3.29
N PHE A 98 14.62 -4.42 -2.05
CA PHE A 98 14.69 -5.23 -0.84
C PHE A 98 13.67 -6.37 -0.82
N GLY A 99 12.40 -6.07 -1.06
CA GLY A 99 11.33 -7.08 -1.03
C GLY A 99 11.48 -8.16 -2.10
N LEU A 100 11.92 -7.78 -3.30
CA LEU A 100 12.17 -8.72 -4.40
C LEU A 100 13.33 -9.65 -4.11
N ARG A 101 14.43 -9.10 -3.56
CA ARG A 101 15.60 -9.92 -3.18
C ARG A 101 15.25 -10.92 -2.08
N LEU A 102 14.44 -10.49 -1.10
CA LEU A 102 14.00 -11.35 0.00
C LEU A 102 13.11 -12.51 -0.48
N SER A 103 12.32 -12.29 -1.53
CA SER A 103 11.51 -13.35 -2.16
C SER A 103 12.27 -14.21 -3.18
N GLY A 104 13.60 -14.06 -3.28
CA GLY A 104 14.43 -14.89 -4.16
C GLY A 104 14.48 -14.43 -5.62
N GLY A 105 14.10 -13.19 -5.90
CA GLY A 105 14.18 -12.62 -7.26
C GLY A 105 15.61 -12.61 -7.82
N GLY A 106 15.80 -13.04 -9.06
CA GLY A 106 17.08 -13.00 -9.75
C GLY A 106 17.58 -11.57 -9.97
N LYS A 107 18.91 -11.37 -9.98
CA LYS A 107 19.54 -10.04 -10.03
C LYS A 107 19.06 -9.19 -11.23
N GLU A 108 18.95 -9.79 -12.40
CA GLU A 108 18.53 -9.10 -13.62
C GLU A 108 17.05 -8.68 -13.56
N GLU A 109 16.19 -9.54 -13.06
CA GLU A 109 14.75 -9.26 -12.88
C GLU A 109 14.54 -8.16 -11.83
N VAL A 110 15.27 -8.18 -10.72
CA VAL A 110 15.24 -7.14 -9.70
C VAL A 110 15.67 -5.79 -10.29
N ASP A 111 16.78 -5.74 -11.04
CA ASP A 111 17.26 -4.50 -11.67
C ASP A 111 16.25 -3.95 -12.68
N ARG A 112 15.71 -4.82 -13.53
CA ARG A 112 14.68 -4.43 -14.51
C ARG A 112 13.47 -3.80 -13.84
N ARG A 113 12.85 -4.51 -12.87
CA ARG A 113 11.65 -4.02 -12.16
C ARG A 113 11.90 -2.73 -11.39
N VAL A 114 13.05 -2.60 -10.74
CA VAL A 114 13.39 -1.38 -10.01
C VAL A 114 13.53 -0.20 -10.96
N ARG A 115 14.19 -0.36 -12.11
CA ARG A 115 14.34 0.71 -13.11
C ARG A 115 13.01 1.10 -13.75
N GLU A 116 12.19 0.13 -14.14
CA GLU A 116 10.84 0.37 -14.67
C GLU A 116 9.99 1.17 -13.67
N ALA A 117 9.95 0.77 -12.40
CA ALA A 117 9.23 1.50 -11.37
C ALA A 117 9.82 2.91 -11.13
N ALA A 118 11.14 3.06 -11.18
CA ALA A 118 11.81 4.34 -11.02
C ALA A 118 11.49 5.31 -12.17
N GLU A 119 11.36 4.81 -13.40
CA GLU A 119 10.94 5.61 -14.57
C GLU A 119 9.48 6.06 -14.45
N ILE A 120 8.56 5.13 -14.08
CA ILE A 120 7.14 5.44 -13.86
C ILE A 120 6.98 6.59 -12.86
N LEU A 121 7.78 6.58 -11.79
CA LEU A 121 7.72 7.53 -10.69
C LEU A 121 8.66 8.73 -10.84
N GLN A 122 9.42 8.81 -11.95
CA GLN A 122 10.39 9.87 -12.22
C GLN A 122 11.45 10.04 -11.10
N ILE A 123 11.94 8.94 -10.56
CA ILE A 123 12.96 8.89 -9.48
C ILE A 123 14.28 8.25 -9.92
N THR A 124 14.42 7.92 -11.18
CA THR A 124 15.67 7.35 -11.75
C THR A 124 16.94 8.11 -11.36
N PRO A 125 16.97 9.48 -11.36
CA PRO A 125 18.17 10.23 -10.97
C PRO A 125 18.53 10.12 -9.49
N TYR A 126 17.65 9.55 -8.67
CA TYR A 126 17.82 9.46 -7.21
C TYR A 126 18.14 8.06 -6.71
N LEU A 127 18.26 7.06 -7.58
CA LEU A 127 18.46 5.65 -7.21
C LEU A 127 19.68 5.42 -6.30
N ASP A 128 20.73 6.23 -6.46
CA ASP A 128 21.95 6.14 -5.64
C ASP A 128 21.93 6.97 -4.35
N ARG A 129 20.86 7.73 -4.10
CA ARG A 129 20.73 8.58 -2.91
C ARG A 129 20.21 7.80 -1.71
N LEU A 130 20.54 8.34 -0.52
CA LEU A 130 19.92 7.90 0.74
C LEU A 130 18.59 8.67 0.98
N PRO A 131 17.62 8.13 1.73
CA PRO A 131 16.35 8.79 2.04
C PRO A 131 16.50 10.20 2.62
N LYS A 132 17.53 10.45 3.44
CA LYS A 132 17.82 11.77 4.03
C LYS A 132 18.17 12.87 3.01
N GLN A 133 18.55 12.48 1.80
CA GLN A 133 18.92 13.39 0.69
C GLN A 133 17.73 13.70 -0.23
N LEU A 134 16.53 13.25 0.12
CA LEU A 134 15.31 13.37 -0.67
C LEU A 134 14.33 14.36 -0.02
N SER A 135 13.55 15.05 -0.85
CA SER A 135 12.36 15.79 -0.41
C SER A 135 11.26 14.85 0.11
N GLY A 136 10.24 15.40 0.77
CA GLY A 136 9.07 14.63 1.24
C GLY A 136 8.40 13.84 0.10
N GLY A 137 8.10 14.52 -1.01
CA GLY A 137 7.49 13.87 -2.19
C GLY A 137 8.38 12.84 -2.86
N GLN A 138 9.71 13.08 -2.91
CA GLN A 138 10.64 12.07 -3.42
C GLN A 138 10.66 10.83 -2.53
N ARG A 139 10.67 10.98 -1.19
CA ARG A 139 10.56 9.84 -0.26
C ARG A 139 9.27 9.07 -0.46
N GLN A 140 8.15 9.76 -0.66
CA GLN A 140 6.88 9.12 -0.93
C GLN A 140 6.91 8.31 -2.23
N ARG A 141 7.43 8.87 -3.33
CA ARG A 141 7.59 8.13 -4.59
C ARG A 141 8.46 6.88 -4.41
N VAL A 142 9.51 6.95 -3.61
CA VAL A 142 10.32 5.75 -3.28
C VAL A 142 9.50 4.71 -2.52
N ALA A 143 8.65 5.13 -1.57
CA ALA A 143 7.77 4.21 -0.84
C ALA A 143 6.74 3.54 -1.75
N ILE A 144 6.16 4.30 -2.68
CA ILE A 144 5.28 3.78 -3.74
C ILE A 144 6.05 2.81 -4.65
N GLY A 145 7.26 3.19 -5.09
CA GLY A 145 8.12 2.35 -5.93
C GLY A 145 8.47 1.02 -5.28
N ARG A 146 8.79 1.02 -4.00
CA ARG A 146 9.02 -0.21 -3.21
C ARG A 146 7.81 -1.15 -3.20
N ALA A 147 6.60 -0.60 -3.29
CA ALA A 147 5.38 -1.37 -3.37
C ALA A 147 5.11 -1.88 -4.79
N ILE A 148 5.28 -1.03 -5.82
CA ILE A 148 5.04 -1.35 -7.24
C ILE A 148 5.93 -2.49 -7.73
N VAL A 149 7.22 -2.48 -7.38
CA VAL A 149 8.18 -3.49 -7.85
C VAL A 149 7.77 -4.93 -7.52
N ARG A 150 6.89 -5.11 -6.54
CA ARG A 150 6.36 -6.42 -6.13
C ARG A 150 5.21 -6.91 -7.00
N ASP A 151 4.70 -6.07 -7.90
CA ASP A 151 3.54 -6.34 -8.74
C ASP A 151 2.33 -6.83 -7.92
N PRO A 152 1.84 -6.00 -6.98
CA PRO A 152 0.80 -6.42 -6.06
C PRO A 152 -0.55 -6.51 -6.76
N ARG A 153 -1.38 -7.48 -6.35
CA ARG A 153 -2.77 -7.59 -6.79
C ARG A 153 -3.69 -6.59 -6.08
N VAL A 154 -3.34 -6.22 -4.84
CA VAL A 154 -4.03 -5.21 -4.03
C VAL A 154 -3.03 -4.20 -3.52
N PHE A 155 -3.30 -2.92 -3.69
CA PHE A 155 -2.45 -1.81 -3.27
C PHE A 155 -3.17 -0.96 -2.24
N LEU A 156 -2.58 -0.84 -1.05
CA LEU A 156 -3.15 -0.14 0.10
C LEU A 156 -2.38 1.13 0.39
N PHE A 157 -3.10 2.24 0.61
CA PHE A 157 -2.54 3.55 0.96
C PHE A 157 -3.10 4.02 2.30
N ASP A 158 -2.28 4.07 3.35
CA ASP A 158 -2.65 4.56 4.69
C ASP A 158 -2.24 6.02 4.84
N GLU A 159 -3.17 6.95 4.56
CA GLU A 159 -2.99 8.40 4.62
C GLU A 159 -1.68 8.91 3.96
N PRO A 160 -1.39 8.54 2.72
CA PRO A 160 -0.07 8.78 2.14
C PRO A 160 0.26 10.27 1.94
N LEU A 161 -0.72 11.17 2.03
CA LEU A 161 -0.55 12.61 1.78
C LEU A 161 -0.51 13.47 3.05
N SER A 162 -0.74 12.88 4.23
CA SER A 162 -0.89 13.64 5.48
C SER A 162 0.36 14.45 5.87
N ASN A 163 1.56 14.00 5.49
CA ASN A 163 2.85 14.62 5.80
C ASN A 163 3.37 15.57 4.71
N LEU A 164 2.52 15.95 3.75
CA LEU A 164 2.89 16.81 2.61
C LEU A 164 2.26 18.19 2.73
N ASP A 165 2.93 19.21 2.19
CA ASP A 165 2.34 20.52 1.98
C ASP A 165 1.23 20.50 0.90
N ALA A 166 0.41 21.56 0.83
CA ALA A 166 -0.76 21.60 -0.03
C ALA A 166 -0.43 21.40 -1.53
N ALA A 167 0.64 22.03 -2.02
CA ALA A 167 1.03 21.93 -3.43
C ALA A 167 1.47 20.50 -3.78
N LEU A 168 2.25 19.89 -2.89
CA LEU A 168 2.75 18.54 -3.07
C LEU A 168 1.64 17.49 -2.93
N ARG A 169 0.61 17.73 -2.08
CA ARG A 169 -0.59 16.87 -2.02
C ARG A 169 -1.30 16.79 -3.37
N VAL A 170 -1.55 17.95 -4.00
CA VAL A 170 -2.21 17.99 -5.31
C VAL A 170 -1.39 17.22 -6.36
N ALA A 171 -0.09 17.47 -6.43
CA ALA A 171 0.79 16.78 -7.36
C ALA A 171 0.77 15.25 -7.15
N THR A 172 0.82 14.81 -5.89
CA THR A 172 0.84 13.39 -5.56
C THR A 172 -0.51 12.70 -5.80
N ARG A 173 -1.65 13.39 -5.59
CA ARG A 173 -2.97 12.85 -6.00
C ARG A 173 -3.01 12.54 -7.49
N ILE A 174 -2.52 13.46 -8.32
CA ILE A 174 -2.42 13.25 -9.78
C ILE A 174 -1.55 12.04 -10.11
N GLU A 175 -0.43 11.87 -9.40
CA GLU A 175 0.46 10.72 -9.60
C GLU A 175 -0.19 9.40 -9.22
N ILE A 176 -0.93 9.35 -8.11
CA ILE A 176 -1.67 8.14 -7.69
C ILE A 176 -2.77 7.79 -8.69
N ASN A 177 -3.50 8.79 -9.22
CA ASN A 177 -4.48 8.55 -10.28
C ASN A 177 -3.83 7.98 -11.56
N LYS A 178 -2.72 8.56 -12.02
CA LYS A 178 -1.96 8.03 -13.16
C LYS A 178 -1.43 6.63 -12.90
N LEU A 179 -1.06 6.34 -11.65
CA LEU A 179 -0.64 5.00 -11.26
C LEU A 179 -1.78 4.00 -11.38
N HIS A 180 -2.98 4.35 -10.89
CA HIS A 180 -4.16 3.50 -11.05
C HIS A 180 -4.50 3.25 -12.52
N GLU A 181 -4.46 4.29 -13.37
CA GLU A 181 -4.69 4.15 -14.82
C GLU A 181 -3.68 3.18 -15.49
N ARG A 182 -2.43 3.14 -15.01
CA ARG A 182 -1.40 2.21 -15.52
C ARG A 182 -1.50 0.81 -14.94
N MET A 183 -2.02 0.69 -13.72
CA MET A 183 -2.18 -0.56 -12.99
C MET A 183 -3.66 -0.97 -12.91
N HIS A 184 -4.38 -0.86 -14.03
CA HIS A 184 -5.82 -1.08 -14.11
C HIS A 184 -6.30 -2.46 -13.63
N ASP A 185 -5.39 -3.44 -13.56
CA ASP A 185 -5.65 -4.79 -13.02
C ASP A 185 -5.44 -4.89 -11.51
N THR A 186 -4.91 -3.82 -10.87
CA THR A 186 -4.63 -3.78 -9.44
C THR A 186 -5.74 -3.08 -8.69
N THR A 187 -6.35 -3.76 -7.74
CA THR A 187 -7.35 -3.15 -6.84
C THR A 187 -6.65 -2.22 -5.86
N MET A 188 -7.13 -0.99 -5.72
CA MET A 188 -6.51 0.01 -4.86
C MET A 188 -7.47 0.46 -3.76
N ILE A 189 -6.96 0.55 -2.52
CA ILE A 189 -7.71 1.08 -1.37
C ILE A 189 -6.92 2.22 -0.76
N TYR A 190 -7.55 3.37 -0.68
CA TYR A 190 -6.95 4.62 -0.24
C TYR A 190 -7.66 5.16 1.01
N VAL A 191 -6.93 5.37 2.09
CA VAL A 191 -7.45 5.99 3.32
C VAL A 191 -7.09 7.47 3.35
N THR A 192 -8.08 8.30 3.64
CA THR A 192 -7.89 9.74 3.84
C THR A 192 -8.88 10.30 4.86
N HIS A 193 -8.55 11.46 5.42
CA HIS A 193 -9.46 12.27 6.24
C HIS A 193 -9.87 13.58 5.52
N ASP A 194 -9.38 13.78 4.28
CA ASP A 194 -9.53 15.02 3.49
C ASP A 194 -10.27 14.74 2.16
#